data_b91ef232476ed428be58a11e199be3a1
#
_entry.id   b91ef232476ed428be58a11e199be3a1
#
_cell.length_a   1.000
_cell.length_b   1.000
_cell.length_c   1.000
_cell.angle_alpha   90.00
_cell.angle_beta   90.00
_cell.angle_gamma   90.00
#
_symmetry.space_group_name_H-M   'P 1'
#
loop_
_entity.id
_entity.type
_entity.pdbx_description
1 polymer ?
#
loop_
_entity_poly.entity_id
_entity_poly.type
_entity_poly.pdbx_seq_one_letter_code
_entity_poly.pdbx_strand_id
1 'polypeptide(L)'
;MTRRPSSRTAAGTLLFAALASVLVAGCADPSDDPRASASGASGTPSGGMRYCPSPQEPPLDPSVPCISQDPAQKYAENHAYRQEMEIGEEERAGAQGKADALAEALKGLVGKPAGEVEVRAAAAAALGLEPADVEYRAGTPGKVLKDVVVGGGRGKVCVNGNIDSRGNATAEVAGRTMDGTCLPGLGGH
;
A
#
# COMPACT_ATOMS: atom_id res chain seq x y z
N MET A 1 60.42 12.60 8.60
CA MET A 1 59.97 13.63 7.63
C MET A 1 58.46 13.84 7.81
N THR A 2 58.17 14.91 8.51
CA THR A 2 56.83 15.30 8.96
C THR A 2 56.17 16.17 7.88
N ARG A 3 54.96 15.87 7.42
CA ARG A 3 54.12 16.82 6.69
C ARG A 3 52.77 16.98 7.38
N ARG A 4 52.49 18.22 7.82
CA ARG A 4 51.29 18.71 8.41
C ARG A 4 50.18 18.89 7.34
N PRO A 5 48.92 18.62 7.67
CA PRO A 5 47.80 19.03 6.81
C PRO A 5 47.43 20.51 7.09
N SER A 6 47.16 21.23 6.01
CA SER A 6 46.73 22.61 5.96
C SER A 6 45.21 22.69 6.13
N SER A 7 44.78 23.36 7.18
CA SER A 7 43.39 23.78 7.41
C SER A 7 43.02 24.94 6.49
N ARG A 8 41.98 24.82 5.70
CA ARG A 8 41.33 25.92 5.01
C ARG A 8 39.93 26.14 5.61
N THR A 9 39.86 27.18 6.39
CA THR A 9 38.63 27.82 6.86
C THR A 9 38.00 28.56 5.69
N ALA A 10 36.78 28.20 5.31
CA ALA A 10 35.94 28.94 4.42
C ALA A 10 34.76 29.53 5.22
N ALA A 11 34.85 30.85 5.45
CA ALA A 11 33.74 31.63 5.98
C ALA A 11 32.70 31.82 4.87
N GLY A 12 31.52 31.31 5.06
CA GLY A 12 30.37 31.46 4.16
C GLY A 12 29.26 32.27 4.83
N THR A 13 29.02 33.39 4.25
CA THR A 13 28.12 34.49 4.57
C THR A 13 26.68 34.06 4.78
N LEU A 14 26.09 34.38 5.93
CA LEU A 14 24.66 34.27 6.23
C LEU A 14 23.90 35.37 5.46
N LEU A 15 23.11 34.96 4.46
CA LEU A 15 22.09 35.82 3.87
C LEU A 15 20.74 35.46 4.52
N PHE A 16 20.27 36.34 5.39
CA PHE A 16 18.89 36.32 5.90
C PHE A 16 17.94 36.82 4.81
N ALA A 17 17.18 35.92 4.22
CA ALA A 17 16.01 36.27 3.42
C ALA A 17 14.78 36.18 4.32
N ALA A 18 14.25 37.32 4.73
CA ALA A 18 12.97 37.45 5.42
C ALA A 18 11.86 37.20 4.38
N LEU A 19 11.22 36.02 4.41
CA LEU A 19 9.99 35.77 3.70
C LEU A 19 8.81 36.22 4.58
N ALA A 20 8.16 37.29 4.14
CA ALA A 20 6.89 37.74 4.69
C ALA A 20 5.80 36.70 4.35
N SER A 21 5.32 35.95 5.35
CA SER A 21 4.20 35.04 5.25
C SER A 21 2.91 35.85 5.20
N VAL A 22 2.32 36.01 4.02
CA VAL A 22 0.96 36.50 3.85
C VAL A 22 0.02 35.36 4.22
N LEU A 23 -0.53 35.44 5.44
CA LEU A 23 -1.66 34.59 5.87
C LEU A 23 -2.91 35.07 5.12
N VAL A 24 -3.21 34.43 4.00
CA VAL A 24 -4.55 34.51 3.38
C VAL A 24 -5.46 33.60 4.22
N ALA A 25 -6.17 34.18 5.18
CA ALA A 25 -7.31 33.57 5.82
C ALA A 25 -8.45 33.50 4.79
N GLY A 26 -8.44 32.48 3.97
CA GLY A 26 -9.58 32.11 3.13
C GLY A 26 -10.68 31.57 4.03
N CYS A 27 -11.64 32.41 4.41
CA CYS A 27 -12.94 31.92 4.88
C CYS A 27 -13.56 31.16 3.70
N ALA A 28 -13.54 29.84 3.75
CA ALA A 28 -14.36 29.02 2.84
C ALA A 28 -15.82 29.32 3.20
N ASP A 29 -16.54 29.98 2.30
CA ASP A 29 -17.96 30.18 2.43
C ASP A 29 -18.64 28.80 2.30
N PRO A 30 -19.40 28.34 3.30
CA PRO A 30 -20.08 27.06 3.21
C PRO A 30 -21.15 27.00 2.09
N SER A 31 -21.43 28.14 1.45
CA SER A 31 -22.30 28.23 0.30
C SER A 31 -21.66 27.78 -1.01
N ASP A 32 -20.32 27.66 -1.07
CA ASP A 32 -19.58 27.22 -2.25
C ASP A 32 -19.34 25.70 -2.30
N ASP A 33 -20.05 24.92 -1.49
CA ASP A 33 -20.04 23.45 -1.64
C ASP A 33 -20.69 23.09 -2.99
N PRO A 34 -19.93 22.54 -3.95
CA PRO A 34 -20.48 22.16 -5.25
C PRO A 34 -21.60 21.12 -5.14
N ARG A 35 -21.77 20.52 -3.94
CA ARG A 35 -22.90 19.65 -3.64
C ARG A 35 -24.17 20.42 -3.25
N ALA A 36 -24.03 21.65 -2.73
CA ALA A 36 -25.20 22.49 -2.38
C ALA A 36 -25.85 23.10 -3.61
N SER A 37 -25.12 23.32 -4.71
CA SER A 37 -25.65 23.88 -5.96
C SER A 37 -26.52 22.91 -6.75
N ALA A 38 -26.57 21.63 -6.38
CA ALA A 38 -27.46 20.64 -7.02
C ALA A 38 -28.94 20.70 -6.58
N SER A 39 -29.27 21.57 -5.62
CA SER A 39 -30.62 21.67 -5.08
C SER A 39 -31.60 22.54 -5.90
N GLY A 40 -31.19 23.03 -7.08
CA GLY A 40 -31.98 23.99 -7.89
C GLY A 40 -32.51 23.47 -9.22
N ALA A 41 -32.31 22.22 -9.60
CA ALA A 41 -32.88 21.66 -10.83
C ALA A 41 -34.09 20.79 -10.51
N SER A 42 -35.29 21.38 -10.62
CA SER A 42 -36.53 20.63 -10.67
C SER A 42 -36.49 19.63 -11.83
N GLY A 43 -36.60 18.34 -11.54
CA GLY A 43 -37.05 17.37 -12.52
C GLY A 43 -36.12 16.24 -12.94
N THR A 44 -35.15 15.82 -12.10
CA THR A 44 -34.59 14.48 -12.27
C THR A 44 -34.82 13.72 -10.98
N PRO A 45 -35.44 12.53 -11.02
CA PRO A 45 -35.52 11.72 -9.83
C PRO A 45 -34.08 11.47 -9.38
N SER A 46 -33.72 12.01 -8.25
CA SER A 46 -32.52 11.66 -7.53
C SER A 46 -32.54 10.15 -7.43
N GLY A 47 -31.73 9.48 -8.26
CA GLY A 47 -31.58 8.02 -8.26
C GLY A 47 -30.90 7.62 -6.99
N GLY A 48 -31.63 7.71 -5.89
CA GLY A 48 -31.16 7.19 -4.62
C GLY A 48 -30.79 5.73 -4.84
N MET A 49 -29.58 5.34 -4.45
CA MET A 49 -29.16 3.95 -4.47
C MET A 49 -30.23 3.12 -3.76
N ARG A 50 -30.88 2.24 -4.50
CA ARG A 50 -31.89 1.34 -3.98
C ARG A 50 -31.23 0.06 -3.51
N TYR A 51 -31.80 -0.58 -2.53
CA TYR A 51 -31.39 -1.93 -2.19
C TYR A 51 -31.79 -2.91 -3.30
N CYS A 52 -30.97 -3.90 -3.55
CA CYS A 52 -31.34 -4.98 -4.45
C CYS A 52 -32.55 -5.72 -3.87
N PRO A 53 -33.52 -6.13 -4.72
CA PRO A 53 -34.68 -6.88 -4.25
C PRO A 53 -34.25 -8.18 -3.60
N SER A 54 -35.01 -8.61 -2.61
CA SER A 54 -34.85 -9.94 -2.03
C SER A 54 -35.24 -11.02 -3.07
N PRO A 55 -34.83 -12.28 -2.87
CA PRO A 55 -35.21 -13.37 -3.81
C PRO A 55 -36.71 -13.55 -4.00
N GLN A 56 -37.54 -12.99 -3.12
CA GLN A 56 -39.00 -13.05 -3.19
C GLN A 56 -39.63 -11.87 -3.95
N GLU A 57 -38.85 -10.84 -4.27
CA GLU A 57 -39.29 -9.65 -4.98
C GLU A 57 -38.98 -9.74 -6.47
N PRO A 58 -39.76 -9.08 -7.34
CA PRO A 58 -39.43 -9.01 -8.77
C PRO A 58 -38.03 -8.44 -9.00
N PRO A 59 -37.23 -9.00 -9.93
CA PRO A 59 -35.91 -8.47 -10.24
C PRO A 59 -36.03 -7.06 -10.79
N LEU A 60 -35.08 -6.20 -10.39
CA LEU A 60 -34.89 -4.89 -11.00
C LEU A 60 -34.32 -5.02 -12.42
N ASP A 61 -34.54 -3.98 -13.23
CA ASP A 61 -33.81 -3.87 -14.50
C ASP A 61 -32.30 -4.01 -14.25
N PRO A 62 -31.59 -4.90 -14.96
CA PRO A 62 -30.16 -5.14 -14.77
C PRO A 62 -29.27 -3.88 -14.96
N SER A 63 -29.79 -2.86 -15.62
CA SER A 63 -29.10 -1.57 -15.82
C SER A 63 -29.18 -0.65 -14.60
N VAL A 64 -30.06 -0.97 -13.62
CA VAL A 64 -30.21 -0.14 -12.42
C VAL A 64 -29.27 -0.64 -11.32
N PRO A 65 -28.26 0.15 -10.94
CA PRO A 65 -27.38 -0.23 -9.85
C PRO A 65 -28.16 -0.30 -8.54
N CYS A 66 -27.94 -1.36 -7.77
CA CYS A 66 -28.56 -1.55 -6.48
C CYS A 66 -27.52 -2.00 -5.43
N ILE A 67 -27.82 -1.76 -4.16
CA ILE A 67 -26.97 -2.17 -3.03
C ILE A 67 -27.48 -3.53 -2.54
N SER A 68 -26.62 -4.52 -2.55
CA SER A 68 -26.94 -5.83 -1.98
C SER A 68 -27.27 -5.73 -0.49
N GLN A 69 -28.27 -6.50 -0.06
CA GLN A 69 -28.58 -6.68 1.34
C GLN A 69 -27.91 -7.93 1.93
N ASP A 70 -27.33 -8.77 1.07
CA ASP A 70 -26.58 -9.95 1.50
C ASP A 70 -25.32 -9.55 2.26
N PRO A 71 -25.18 -9.93 3.55
CA PRO A 71 -24.00 -9.60 4.34
C PRO A 71 -22.70 -10.17 3.75
N ALA A 72 -22.73 -11.32 3.10
CA ALA A 72 -21.56 -11.94 2.48
C ALA A 72 -21.12 -11.14 1.25
N GLN A 73 -22.07 -10.69 0.43
CA GLN A 73 -21.77 -9.85 -0.73
C GLN A 73 -21.23 -8.48 -0.29
N LYS A 74 -21.85 -7.85 0.70
CA LYS A 74 -21.35 -6.59 1.26
C LYS A 74 -19.92 -6.74 1.81
N TYR A 75 -19.66 -7.84 2.50
CA TYR A 75 -18.32 -8.14 2.99
C TYR A 75 -17.33 -8.29 1.83
N ALA A 76 -17.70 -9.02 0.78
CA ALA A 76 -16.85 -9.22 -0.38
C ALA A 76 -16.59 -7.89 -1.12
N GLU A 77 -17.62 -7.06 -1.33
CA GLU A 77 -17.49 -5.75 -1.94
C GLU A 77 -16.59 -4.82 -1.12
N ASN A 78 -16.77 -4.78 0.19
CA ASN A 78 -15.96 -3.97 1.10
C ASN A 78 -14.49 -4.44 1.17
N HIS A 79 -14.20 -5.67 0.74
CA HIS A 79 -12.85 -6.23 0.72
C HIS A 79 -12.30 -6.44 -0.70
N ALA A 80 -13.01 -5.99 -1.72
CA ALA A 80 -12.58 -6.14 -3.11
C ALA A 80 -11.20 -5.51 -3.38
N TYR A 81 -10.84 -4.45 -2.65
CA TYR A 81 -9.52 -3.81 -2.74
C TYR A 81 -8.35 -4.74 -2.38
N ARG A 82 -8.61 -5.82 -1.64
CA ARG A 82 -7.60 -6.84 -1.28
C ARG A 82 -7.40 -7.90 -2.38
N GLN A 83 -8.28 -7.93 -3.38
CA GLN A 83 -8.16 -8.88 -4.47
C GLN A 83 -6.89 -8.58 -5.26
N GLU A 84 -6.17 -9.63 -5.60
CA GLU A 84 -4.98 -9.53 -6.42
C GLU A 84 -5.35 -9.44 -7.90
N MET A 85 -4.61 -8.63 -8.63
CA MET A 85 -4.67 -8.60 -10.08
C MET A 85 -4.23 -9.97 -10.62
N GLU A 86 -4.90 -10.44 -11.64
CA GLU A 86 -4.51 -11.66 -12.32
C GLU A 86 -3.17 -11.44 -13.05
N ILE A 87 -2.23 -12.36 -12.82
CA ILE A 87 -0.93 -12.41 -13.50
C ILE A 87 -0.82 -13.71 -14.28
N GLY A 88 -0.27 -13.60 -15.51
CA GLY A 88 -0.07 -14.76 -16.38
C GLY A 88 1.04 -15.69 -15.88
N GLU A 89 1.07 -16.89 -16.43
CA GLU A 89 2.11 -17.89 -16.09
C GLU A 89 3.52 -17.40 -16.45
N GLU A 90 3.67 -16.72 -17.56
CA GLU A 90 4.96 -16.14 -17.99
C GLU A 90 5.47 -15.10 -16.99
N GLU A 91 4.60 -14.21 -16.53
CA GLU A 91 4.92 -13.19 -15.53
C GLU A 91 5.29 -13.83 -14.19
N ARG A 92 4.55 -14.85 -13.80
CA ARG A 92 4.85 -15.63 -12.58
C ARG A 92 6.20 -16.33 -12.68
N ALA A 93 6.45 -17.04 -13.78
CA ALA A 93 7.72 -17.72 -14.02
C ALA A 93 8.90 -16.73 -14.07
N GLY A 94 8.70 -15.57 -14.71
CA GLY A 94 9.72 -14.51 -14.79
C GLY A 94 10.09 -13.90 -13.43
N ALA A 95 9.19 -13.96 -12.44
CA ALA A 95 9.41 -13.43 -11.10
C ALA A 95 9.89 -14.49 -10.08
N GLN A 96 9.83 -15.79 -10.42
CA GLN A 96 10.15 -16.88 -9.49
C GLN A 96 11.56 -16.76 -8.92
N GLY A 97 12.57 -16.41 -9.73
CA GLY A 97 13.94 -16.23 -9.25
C GLY A 97 14.08 -15.13 -8.18
N LYS A 98 13.21 -14.13 -8.21
CA LYS A 98 13.15 -13.09 -7.17
C LYS A 98 12.48 -13.61 -5.90
N ALA A 99 11.47 -14.47 -6.02
CA ALA A 99 10.86 -15.12 -4.88
C ALA A 99 11.87 -16.03 -4.15
N ASP A 100 12.62 -16.82 -4.90
CA ASP A 100 13.66 -17.68 -4.34
C ASP A 100 14.75 -16.85 -3.63
N ALA A 101 15.20 -15.75 -4.26
CA ALA A 101 16.18 -14.83 -3.67
C ALA A 101 15.64 -14.15 -2.40
N LEU A 102 14.37 -13.76 -2.39
CA LEU A 102 13.74 -13.17 -1.21
C LEU A 102 13.63 -14.17 -0.06
N ALA A 103 13.21 -15.41 -0.34
CA ALA A 103 13.12 -16.45 0.67
C ALA A 103 14.50 -16.70 1.33
N GLU A 104 15.58 -16.81 0.55
CA GLU A 104 16.92 -16.99 1.07
C GLU A 104 17.42 -15.76 1.84
N ALA A 105 17.12 -14.54 1.38
CA ALA A 105 17.47 -13.31 2.10
C ALA A 105 16.79 -13.26 3.47
N LEU A 106 15.50 -13.57 3.54
CA LEU A 106 14.75 -13.61 4.80
C LEU A 106 15.24 -14.70 5.74
N LYS A 107 15.53 -15.90 5.21
CA LYS A 107 16.13 -17.01 5.96
C LYS A 107 17.46 -16.62 6.59
N GLY A 108 18.26 -15.84 5.86
CA GLY A 108 19.53 -15.31 6.37
C GLY A 108 19.41 -14.36 7.57
N LEU A 109 18.22 -13.81 7.82
CA LEU A 109 17.91 -12.91 8.95
C LEU A 109 17.32 -13.64 10.16
N VAL A 110 16.78 -14.86 9.97
CA VAL A 110 16.19 -15.65 11.06
C VAL A 110 17.22 -15.90 12.16
N GLY A 111 16.81 -15.65 13.40
CA GLY A 111 17.68 -15.84 14.57
C GLY A 111 18.73 -14.74 14.79
N LYS A 112 18.78 -13.74 13.94
CA LYS A 112 19.67 -12.59 14.10
C LYS A 112 18.88 -11.39 14.66
N PRO A 113 19.54 -10.47 15.38
CA PRO A 113 18.95 -9.20 15.72
C PRO A 113 18.80 -8.36 14.43
N ALA A 114 17.58 -8.26 13.92
CA ALA A 114 17.28 -7.48 12.75
C ALA A 114 15.93 -6.77 12.97
N GLY A 115 15.84 -5.54 12.53
CA GLY A 115 14.64 -4.73 12.56
C GLY A 115 14.06 -4.48 11.17
N GLU A 116 13.11 -3.57 11.09
CA GLU A 116 12.48 -3.18 9.82
C GLU A 116 13.49 -2.73 8.77
N VAL A 117 14.50 -1.94 9.17
CA VAL A 117 15.50 -1.38 8.26
C VAL A 117 16.30 -2.48 7.57
N GLU A 118 16.78 -3.45 8.34
CA GLU A 118 17.55 -4.59 7.83
C GLU A 118 16.71 -5.50 6.94
N VAL A 119 15.44 -5.72 7.32
CA VAL A 119 14.52 -6.55 6.54
C VAL A 119 14.17 -5.86 5.21
N ARG A 120 13.85 -4.57 5.23
CA ARG A 120 13.60 -3.81 3.99
C ARG A 120 14.83 -3.79 3.09
N ALA A 121 16.02 -3.59 3.65
CA ALA A 121 17.26 -3.58 2.87
C ALA A 121 17.54 -4.96 2.21
N ALA A 122 17.35 -6.04 2.95
CA ALA A 122 17.55 -7.39 2.44
C ALA A 122 16.53 -7.75 1.35
N ALA A 123 15.26 -7.41 1.57
CA ALA A 123 14.20 -7.62 0.59
C ALA A 123 14.41 -6.76 -0.67
N ALA A 124 14.77 -5.50 -0.52
CA ALA A 124 15.07 -4.60 -1.63
C ALA A 124 16.21 -5.15 -2.51
N ALA A 125 17.30 -5.61 -1.89
CA ALA A 125 18.42 -6.21 -2.62
C ALA A 125 17.99 -7.46 -3.39
N ALA A 126 17.20 -8.34 -2.79
CA ALA A 126 16.68 -9.56 -3.43
C ALA A 126 15.73 -9.26 -4.61
N LEU A 127 14.90 -8.22 -4.48
CA LEU A 127 13.88 -7.86 -5.47
C LEU A 127 14.39 -6.89 -6.55
N GLY A 128 15.56 -6.26 -6.34
CA GLY A 128 16.08 -5.20 -7.21
C GLY A 128 15.26 -3.91 -7.11
N LEU A 129 14.89 -3.53 -5.89
CA LEU A 129 14.10 -2.35 -5.54
C LEU A 129 14.91 -1.42 -4.62
N GLU A 130 14.39 -0.22 -4.41
CA GLU A 130 14.85 0.64 -3.31
C GLU A 130 14.18 0.19 -1.99
N PRO A 131 14.84 0.33 -0.82
CA PRO A 131 14.25 -0.05 0.46
C PRO A 131 12.92 0.65 0.78
N ALA A 132 12.73 1.87 0.28
CA ALA A 132 11.49 2.63 0.44
C ALA A 132 10.32 2.04 -0.35
N ASP A 133 10.58 1.29 -1.42
CA ASP A 133 9.57 0.64 -2.27
C ASP A 133 9.16 -0.75 -1.74
N VAL A 134 9.80 -1.22 -0.66
CA VAL A 134 9.43 -2.48 -0.01
C VAL A 134 8.39 -2.22 1.06
N GLU A 135 7.26 -2.85 0.94
CA GLU A 135 6.24 -2.87 1.98
C GLU A 135 6.68 -3.81 3.11
N TYR A 136 6.44 -3.39 4.35
CA TYR A 136 6.83 -4.15 5.52
C TYR A 136 5.71 -4.16 6.55
N ARG A 137 5.49 -5.31 7.13
CA ARG A 137 4.55 -5.49 8.24
C ARG A 137 5.11 -6.49 9.23
N ALA A 138 5.22 -6.07 10.48
CA ALA A 138 5.56 -6.96 11.59
C ALA A 138 4.31 -7.29 12.39
N GLY A 139 4.21 -8.51 12.88
CA GLY A 139 3.16 -8.93 13.79
C GLY A 139 3.39 -8.36 15.18
N THR A 140 4.33 -8.92 15.90
CA THR A 140 4.62 -8.50 17.29
C THR A 140 6.05 -8.01 17.42
N PRO A 141 6.29 -6.81 17.98
CA PRO A 141 7.62 -6.35 18.27
C PRO A 141 8.35 -7.32 19.21
N GLY A 142 9.53 -7.75 18.83
CA GLY A 142 10.33 -8.67 19.64
C GLY A 142 11.81 -8.66 19.25
N LYS A 143 12.64 -9.34 20.02
CA LYS A 143 14.07 -9.44 19.76
C LYS A 143 14.43 -10.39 18.60
N VAL A 144 13.49 -11.21 18.19
CA VAL A 144 13.66 -12.20 17.10
C VAL A 144 12.60 -11.93 16.06
N LEU A 145 13.01 -11.94 14.80
CA LEU A 145 12.09 -11.76 13.66
C LEU A 145 11.10 -12.94 13.61
N LYS A 146 9.83 -12.63 13.83
CA LYS A 146 8.69 -13.54 13.73
C LYS A 146 7.46 -12.79 13.22
N ASP A 147 6.60 -13.50 12.52
CA ASP A 147 5.36 -12.95 11.97
C ASP A 147 5.61 -11.66 11.16
N VAL A 148 6.67 -11.66 10.38
CA VAL A 148 7.06 -10.56 9.50
C VAL A 148 6.61 -10.87 8.09
N VAL A 149 5.98 -9.90 7.44
CA VAL A 149 5.61 -9.98 6.03
C VAL A 149 6.23 -8.81 5.29
N VAL A 150 6.80 -9.08 4.14
CA VAL A 150 7.33 -8.07 3.23
C VAL A 150 6.77 -8.26 1.84
N GLY A 151 6.63 -7.19 1.09
CA GLY A 151 6.16 -7.25 -0.28
C GLY A 151 6.80 -6.16 -1.13
N GLY A 152 6.98 -6.46 -2.39
CA GLY A 152 7.49 -5.47 -3.34
C GLY A 152 7.45 -5.99 -4.76
N GLY A 153 7.36 -5.07 -5.72
CA GLY A 153 7.28 -5.46 -7.12
C GLY A 153 7.11 -4.29 -8.06
N ARG A 154 7.04 -4.58 -9.36
CA ARG A 154 6.83 -3.58 -10.40
C ARG A 154 5.62 -3.95 -11.27
N GLY A 155 4.87 -2.93 -11.72
CA GLY A 155 3.66 -3.14 -12.48
C GLY A 155 2.63 -3.93 -11.68
N LYS A 156 2.05 -4.97 -12.25
CA LYS A 156 1.05 -5.82 -11.58
C LYS A 156 1.63 -7.04 -10.85
N VAL A 157 2.96 -7.28 -10.97
CA VAL A 157 3.62 -8.42 -10.32
C VAL A 157 4.24 -7.99 -9.01
N CYS A 158 3.93 -8.71 -7.97
CA CYS A 158 4.50 -8.60 -6.64
C CYS A 158 5.24 -9.90 -6.27
N VAL A 159 6.20 -9.77 -5.37
CA VAL A 159 6.81 -10.88 -4.67
C VAL A 159 6.65 -10.62 -3.19
N ASN A 160 5.98 -11.51 -2.51
CA ASN A 160 5.68 -11.42 -1.10
C ASN A 160 6.48 -12.46 -0.34
N GLY A 161 7.12 -12.05 0.74
CA GLY A 161 7.90 -12.91 1.62
C GLY A 161 7.39 -12.86 3.04
N ASN A 162 7.57 -13.94 3.76
CA ASN A 162 7.12 -14.04 5.14
C ASN A 162 8.14 -14.81 6.00
N ILE A 163 8.25 -14.43 7.27
CA ILE A 163 8.87 -15.22 8.33
C ILE A 163 7.78 -15.55 9.33
N ASP A 164 7.43 -16.80 9.46
CA ASP A 164 6.35 -17.27 10.36
C ASP A 164 6.77 -17.23 11.85
N SER A 165 5.84 -17.57 12.73
CA SER A 165 6.05 -17.63 14.18
C SER A 165 7.11 -18.65 14.61
N ARG A 166 7.43 -19.62 13.76
CA ARG A 166 8.45 -20.65 13.98
C ARG A 166 9.82 -20.24 13.43
N GLY A 167 9.88 -19.16 12.65
CA GLY A 167 11.08 -18.70 11.99
C GLY A 167 11.30 -19.35 10.61
N ASN A 168 10.29 -19.95 9.99
CA ASN A 168 10.41 -20.39 8.61
C ASN A 168 10.22 -19.21 7.68
N ALA A 169 11.14 -19.05 6.74
CA ALA A 169 11.09 -18.03 5.72
C ALA A 169 10.59 -18.64 4.41
N THR A 170 9.59 -18.00 3.80
CA THR A 170 9.03 -18.36 2.49
C THR A 170 8.82 -17.12 1.65
N ALA A 171 8.73 -17.27 0.34
CA ALA A 171 8.29 -16.21 -0.55
C ALA A 171 7.51 -16.79 -1.73
N GLU A 172 6.64 -15.97 -2.31
CA GLU A 172 5.77 -16.33 -3.42
C GLU A 172 5.59 -15.16 -4.39
N VAL A 173 5.22 -15.49 -5.62
CA VAL A 173 4.84 -14.51 -6.63
C VAL A 173 3.33 -14.33 -6.59
N ALA A 174 2.90 -13.10 -6.42
CA ALA A 174 1.49 -12.71 -6.31
C ALA A 174 1.15 -11.60 -7.32
N GLY A 175 -0.13 -11.35 -7.52
CA GLY A 175 -0.60 -10.14 -8.19
C GLY A 175 -0.58 -8.96 -7.23
N ARG A 176 -0.43 -7.75 -7.77
CA ARG A 176 -0.65 -6.52 -7.00
C ARG A 176 -2.12 -6.42 -6.62
N THR A 177 -2.42 -6.00 -5.42
CA THR A 177 -3.80 -5.80 -4.98
C THR A 177 -4.48 -4.65 -5.70
N MET A 178 -5.80 -4.61 -5.71
CA MET A 178 -6.58 -3.58 -6.42
C MET A 178 -6.37 -2.18 -5.85
N ASP A 179 -5.91 -2.05 -4.60
CA ASP A 179 -5.51 -0.78 -3.99
C ASP A 179 -4.07 -0.37 -4.33
N GLY A 180 -3.38 -1.14 -5.15
CA GLY A 180 -2.06 -0.81 -5.66
C GLY A 180 -0.90 -1.22 -4.76
N THR A 181 -1.13 -2.00 -3.70
CA THR A 181 -0.10 -2.53 -2.80
C THR A 181 0.30 -3.96 -3.14
N CYS A 182 1.45 -4.42 -2.65
CA CYS A 182 1.84 -5.83 -2.74
C CYS A 182 1.33 -6.63 -1.53
N LEU A 183 1.18 -5.99 -0.38
CA LEU A 183 0.60 -6.61 0.81
C LEU A 183 -0.86 -6.18 0.97
N PRO A 184 -1.81 -7.11 1.10
CA PRO A 184 -3.22 -6.76 1.31
C PRO A 184 -3.41 -5.87 2.54
N GLY A 185 -4.22 -4.83 2.42
CA GLY A 185 -4.55 -3.95 3.55
C GLY A 185 -5.15 -4.73 4.73
N LEU A 186 -4.84 -4.35 5.97
CA LEU A 186 -5.38 -4.98 7.20
C LEU A 186 -6.73 -4.37 7.63
N GLY A 187 -7.02 -3.16 7.15
CA GLY A 187 -8.29 -2.47 7.45
C GLY A 187 -9.47 -3.06 6.70
N GLY A 188 -10.67 -2.89 7.24
CA GLY A 188 -11.94 -3.04 6.55
C GLY A 188 -12.74 -1.78 6.88
N HIS A 189 -13.47 -1.26 5.93
CA HIS A 189 -14.39 -0.14 6.13
C HIS A 189 -15.79 -0.65 6.37
#